data_0a02b95c5770df4f0b5468f99332f57f
#
_entry.id   0a02b95c5770df4f0b5468f99332f57f
#
_cell.length_a   1.000
_cell.length_b   1.000
_cell.length_c   1.000
_cell.angle_alpha   90.00
_cell.angle_beta   90.00
_cell.angle_gamma   90.00
#
_symmetry.space_group_name_H-M   'P 1'
#
loop_
_entity.id
_entity.type
_entity.pdbx_description
1 polymer ?
#
loop_
_entity_poly.entity_id
_entity_poly.type
_entity_poly.pdbx_seq_one_letter_code
_entity_poly.pdbx_strand_id
1 'polypeptide(L)'
;MSTATGKVIQVIGPVVDTEFPPGQLPNIYNAIRVDQDEDKKSGKPAIRLTLEVAQHLGENRVRGVAMSSTDGLVRGMSVRDTGAPISV
;
A
#
# COMPACT_ATOMS: atom_id res chain seq x y z
N MET A 1 -18.67 -6.17 -3.28
CA MET A 1 -17.69 -5.20 -3.77
C MET A 1 -16.29 -5.72 -3.52
N SER A 2 -15.53 -5.84 -4.56
CA SER A 2 -14.17 -6.35 -4.44
C SER A 2 -13.20 -5.21 -4.14
N THR A 3 -12.23 -5.49 -3.32
CA THR A 3 -11.11 -4.59 -3.10
C THR A 3 -9.93 -5.11 -3.92
N ALA A 4 -9.27 -4.21 -4.64
CA ALA A 4 -8.10 -4.60 -5.42
C ALA A 4 -6.91 -4.85 -4.50
N THR A 5 -6.13 -5.84 -4.84
CA THR A 5 -4.89 -6.17 -4.12
C THR A 5 -3.71 -5.88 -5.03
N GLY A 6 -2.74 -5.18 -4.50
CA GLY A 6 -1.52 -4.85 -5.22
C GLY A 6 -0.29 -5.27 -4.43
N LYS A 7 0.86 -4.80 -4.89
CA LYS A 7 2.15 -5.10 -4.25
C LYS A 7 3.00 -3.86 -4.14
N VAL A 8 3.80 -3.79 -3.08
CA VAL A 8 4.79 -2.74 -2.92
C VAL A 8 5.90 -2.92 -3.96
N ILE A 9 6.20 -1.84 -4.67
CA ILE A 9 7.28 -1.80 -5.66
C ILE A 9 8.54 -1.19 -5.06
N GLN A 10 8.37 -0.08 -4.34
CA GLN A 10 9.49 0.73 -3.87
C GLN A 10 9.07 1.52 -2.65
N VAL A 11 10.00 1.68 -1.70
CA VAL A 11 9.78 2.49 -0.50
C VAL A 11 10.91 3.51 -0.41
N ILE A 12 10.55 4.80 -0.38
CA ILE A 12 11.52 5.89 -0.22
C ILE A 12 10.99 6.81 0.88
N GLY A 13 11.53 6.66 2.10
CA GLY A 13 11.02 7.41 3.23
C GLY A 13 9.54 7.16 3.42
N PRO A 14 8.69 8.20 3.51
CA PRO A 14 7.24 8.01 3.65
C PRO A 14 6.54 7.71 2.34
N VAL A 15 7.24 7.72 1.21
CA VAL A 15 6.65 7.50 -0.10
C VAL A 15 6.74 6.03 -0.47
N VAL A 16 5.60 5.43 -0.83
CA VAL A 16 5.51 4.02 -1.18
C VAL A 16 4.85 3.90 -2.54
N ASP A 17 5.57 3.31 -3.49
CA ASP A 17 5.02 3.03 -4.82
C ASP A 17 4.49 1.61 -4.83
N THR A 18 3.29 1.44 -5.38
CA THR A 18 2.60 0.15 -5.44
C THR A 18 2.11 -0.11 -6.86
N GLU A 19 1.93 -1.39 -7.17
CA GLU A 19 1.41 -1.81 -8.47
C GLU A 19 0.13 -2.62 -8.26
N PHE A 20 -0.88 -2.32 -9.07
CA PHE A 20 -2.17 -3.01 -9.03
C PHE A 20 -2.46 -3.66 -10.38
N PRO A 21 -3.39 -4.63 -10.43
CA PRO A 21 -3.79 -5.21 -11.71
C PRO A 21 -4.38 -4.18 -12.67
N PRO A 22 -4.26 -4.39 -13.98
CA PRO A 22 -4.85 -3.46 -14.96
C PRO A 22 -6.34 -3.23 -14.69
N GLY A 23 -6.75 -1.96 -14.77
CA GLY A 23 -8.15 -1.59 -14.56
C GLY A 23 -8.59 -1.55 -13.10
N GLN A 24 -7.68 -1.78 -12.16
CA GLN A 24 -7.99 -1.83 -10.73
C GLN A 24 -7.19 -0.83 -9.90
N LEU A 25 -6.79 0.27 -10.53
CA LEU A 25 -6.02 1.30 -9.83
C LEU A 25 -6.89 2.03 -8.81
N PRO A 26 -6.37 2.23 -7.59
CA PRO A 26 -7.07 3.06 -6.61
C PRO A 26 -7.16 4.51 -7.09
N ASN A 27 -8.25 5.17 -6.74
CA ASN A 27 -8.42 6.58 -7.05
C ASN A 27 -7.50 7.44 -6.19
N ILE A 28 -7.17 8.63 -6.68
CA ILE A 28 -6.43 9.61 -5.90
C ILE A 28 -7.18 9.85 -4.58
N TYR A 29 -6.44 9.97 -3.50
CA TYR A 29 -6.92 10.12 -2.11
C TYR A 29 -7.49 8.85 -1.49
N ASN A 30 -7.64 7.76 -2.22
CA ASN A 30 -8.06 6.51 -1.59
C ASN A 30 -7.03 6.06 -0.56
N ALA A 31 -7.51 5.38 0.47
CA ALA A 31 -6.65 4.74 1.44
C ALA A 31 -6.25 3.36 0.94
N ILE A 32 -4.97 3.06 1.03
CA ILE A 32 -4.43 1.73 0.79
C ILE A 32 -3.95 1.18 2.12
N ARG A 33 -4.27 -0.07 2.42
CA ARG A 33 -3.87 -0.72 3.66
C ARG A 33 -2.77 -1.74 3.41
N VAL A 34 -1.80 -1.73 4.30
CA VAL A 34 -0.83 -2.81 4.41
C VAL A 34 -1.10 -3.50 5.74
N ASP A 35 -1.55 -4.74 5.68
CA ASP A 35 -1.85 -5.54 6.86
C ASP A 35 -1.06 -6.84 6.75
N GLN A 36 0.14 -6.84 7.28
CA GLN A 36 1.03 -8.00 7.25
C GLN A 36 1.14 -8.57 8.66
N ASP A 37 0.77 -9.83 8.81
CA ASP A 37 0.85 -10.48 10.10
C ASP A 37 2.29 -10.76 10.50
N GLU A 38 2.51 -10.88 11.83
CA GLU A 38 3.79 -11.26 12.36
C GLU A 38 4.24 -12.61 11.79
N ASP A 39 5.49 -12.68 11.37
CA ASP A 39 6.09 -13.93 10.93
C ASP A 39 7.05 -14.42 12.02
N LYS A 40 6.59 -15.38 12.82
CA LYS A 40 7.36 -15.90 13.94
C LYS A 40 8.60 -16.68 13.48
N LYS A 41 8.56 -17.26 12.29
CA LYS A 41 9.68 -18.05 11.79
C LYS A 41 10.87 -17.17 11.42
N SER A 42 10.62 -16.01 10.82
CA SER A 42 11.67 -15.08 10.43
C SER A 42 11.89 -13.97 11.44
N GLY A 43 11.05 -13.89 12.46
CA GLY A 43 11.14 -12.85 13.48
C GLY A 43 10.66 -11.49 13.02
N LYS A 44 9.93 -11.41 11.92
CA LYS A 44 9.41 -10.13 11.40
C LYS A 44 8.16 -9.73 12.14
N PRO A 45 8.07 -8.48 12.61
CA PRO A 45 6.87 -8.01 13.29
C PRO A 45 5.72 -7.79 12.33
N ALA A 46 4.50 -7.72 12.87
CA ALA A 46 3.33 -7.35 12.09
C ALA A 46 3.46 -5.90 11.62
N ILE A 47 2.88 -5.62 10.45
CA ILE A 47 2.85 -4.27 9.89
C ILE A 47 1.40 -3.89 9.70
N ARG A 48 1.03 -2.72 10.23
CA ARG A 48 -0.29 -2.13 10.05
C ARG A 48 -0.08 -0.69 9.63
N LEU A 49 -0.37 -0.40 8.38
CA LEU A 49 0.00 0.88 7.79
C LEU A 49 -1.08 1.32 6.81
N THR A 50 -1.37 2.62 6.81
CA THR A 50 -2.28 3.23 5.83
C THR A 50 -1.47 4.17 4.94
N LEU A 51 -1.71 4.06 3.64
CA LEU A 51 -1.15 4.96 2.64
C LEU A 51 -2.28 5.76 2.01
N GLU A 52 -2.03 7.01 1.66
CA GLU A 52 -2.96 7.80 0.87
C GLU A 52 -2.43 7.88 -0.55
N VAL A 53 -3.27 7.56 -1.54
CA VAL A 53 -2.88 7.65 -2.95
C VAL A 53 -2.70 9.11 -3.32
N ALA A 54 -1.49 9.48 -3.72
CA ALA A 54 -1.14 10.85 -4.05
C ALA A 54 -1.06 11.08 -5.56
N GLN A 55 -0.69 10.05 -6.33
CA GLN A 55 -0.42 10.22 -7.76
C GLN A 55 -0.50 8.87 -8.47
N HIS A 56 -1.04 8.87 -9.68
CA HIS A 56 -0.91 7.75 -10.60
C HIS A 56 0.36 7.91 -11.41
N LEU A 57 1.16 6.86 -11.50
CA LEU A 57 2.46 6.90 -12.16
C LEU A 57 2.44 6.35 -13.59
N GLY A 58 1.31 5.78 -14.02
CA GLY A 58 1.25 5.01 -15.26
C GLY A 58 1.67 3.57 -15.04
N GLU A 59 1.45 2.73 -16.04
CA GLU A 59 1.82 1.30 -15.99
C GLU A 59 1.25 0.56 -14.78
N ASN A 60 0.01 0.92 -14.40
CA ASN A 60 -0.71 0.30 -13.28
C ASN A 60 -0.05 0.54 -11.91
N ARG A 61 0.70 1.62 -11.79
CA ARG A 61 1.39 1.98 -10.55
C ARG A 61 0.82 3.25 -9.95
N VAL A 62 0.78 3.28 -8.63
CA VAL A 62 0.36 4.47 -7.89
C VAL A 62 1.40 4.79 -6.82
N ARG A 63 1.52 6.07 -6.54
CA ARG A 63 2.37 6.58 -5.47
C ARG A 63 1.50 6.97 -4.30
N GLY A 64 1.82 6.42 -3.14
CA GLY A 64 1.13 6.73 -1.91
C GLY A 64 2.06 7.35 -0.88
N VAL A 65 1.46 8.05 0.08
CA VAL A 65 2.19 8.63 1.20
C VAL A 65 1.73 7.92 2.47
N ALA A 66 2.69 7.41 3.23
CA ALA A 66 2.40 6.68 4.45
C ALA A 66 1.95 7.63 5.55
N MET A 67 0.93 7.22 6.30
CA MET A 67 0.40 8.00 7.43
C MET A 67 1.19 7.74 8.71
N SER A 68 2.07 6.75 8.71
CA SER A 68 2.93 6.45 9.85
C SER A 68 4.25 5.86 9.33
N SER A 69 5.08 5.33 10.22
CA SER A 69 6.39 4.81 9.82
C SER A 69 6.28 3.68 8.81
N THR A 70 7.19 3.68 7.83
CA THR A 70 7.31 2.61 6.84
C THR A 70 8.33 1.54 7.26
N ASP A 71 8.77 1.55 8.50
CA ASP A 71 9.74 0.58 8.99
C ASP A 71 9.25 -0.84 8.80
N GLY A 72 10.09 -1.67 8.24
CA GLY A 72 9.75 -3.07 7.97
C GLY A 72 9.01 -3.31 6.68
N LEU A 73 8.55 -2.27 6.00
CA LEU A 73 7.88 -2.41 4.71
C LEU A 73 8.90 -2.70 3.63
N VAL A 74 8.68 -3.75 2.86
CA VAL A 74 9.61 -4.16 1.81
C VAL A 74 8.88 -4.44 0.50
N ARG A 75 9.63 -4.36 -0.58
CA ARG A 75 9.13 -4.67 -1.92
C ARG A 75 8.51 -6.07 -1.94
N GLY A 76 7.39 -6.19 -2.63
CA GLY A 76 6.67 -7.46 -2.78
C GLY A 76 5.59 -7.69 -1.76
N MET A 77 5.52 -6.90 -0.70
CA MET A 77 4.44 -7.03 0.27
C MET A 77 3.10 -6.68 -0.35
N SER A 78 2.05 -7.40 0.05
CA SER A 78 0.70 -7.15 -0.44
C SER A 78 0.11 -5.90 0.17
N VAL A 79 -0.62 -5.16 -0.66
CA VAL A 79 -1.39 -3.98 -0.23
C VAL A 79 -2.81 -4.12 -0.74
N ARG A 80 -3.74 -3.42 -0.10
CA ARG A 80 -5.16 -3.51 -0.44
C ARG A 80 -5.76 -2.12 -0.62
N ASP A 81 -6.42 -1.90 -1.76
CA ASP A 81 -7.20 -0.69 -1.99
C ASP A 81 -8.49 -0.81 -1.18
N THR A 82 -8.73 0.12 -0.26
CA THR A 82 -9.95 0.10 0.55
C THR A 82 -11.17 0.56 -0.23
N GLY A 83 -10.97 1.21 -1.38
CA GLY A 83 -12.06 1.73 -2.18
C GLY A 83 -12.64 3.04 -1.68
N ALA A 84 -12.03 3.64 -0.66
CA ALA A 84 -12.54 4.86 -0.05
C ALA A 84 -11.39 5.72 0.48
N PRO A 85 -11.60 7.05 0.61
CA PRO A 85 -10.60 7.93 1.23
C PRO A 85 -10.39 7.59 2.70
N ILE A 86 -9.28 8.08 3.26
CA ILE A 86 -9.03 7.94 4.69
C ILE A 86 -10.15 8.65 5.44
N SER A 87 -10.72 7.90 6.39
CA SER A 87 -11.80 8.43 7.22
C SER A 87 -11.24 9.00 8.52
N VAL A 88 -11.77 10.11 8.95
CA VAL A 88 -11.42 10.74 10.24
C VAL A 88 -12.61 10.75 11.18
#